data_8fe0ace7e607df534547dd36b53db864
#
_entry.id   8fe0ace7e607df534547dd36b53db864
#
_cell.length_a   1.000
_cell.length_b   1.000
_cell.length_c   1.000
_cell.angle_alpha   90.00
_cell.angle_beta   90.00
_cell.angle_gamma   90.00
#
_symmetry.space_group_name_H-M   'P 1'
#
loop_
_entity.id
_entity.type
_entity.pdbx_description
1 polymer ?
#
loop_
_entity_poly.entity_id
_entity_poly.type
_entity_poly.pdbx_seq_one_letter_code
_entity_poly.pdbx_strand_id
1 'polypeptide(L)'
;MHDPKFIGTEFDYEEISKKIGSQKSYALGAGSSAMSCMNGHCGELTINENLITSESKSIVARVDENKKCLVEKYTARKHGGLSNIYFSDGKKGKVIMIKINIRIGKQGSLPQSMRSALSKHLKINENKHVALGGVFRVLNGKIKSHVQPDYNDIKVEYYDPKQMKCIKDFLQFYEPVGPELQCYSVLWTGDPTGGNLNLRESGEHTHFHSYKHKKDAGHYHFDVTPNEIQYEGYFNIPQEVYRVNNIYKELANKN
;
A
#
# COMPACT_ATOMS: atom_id res chain seq x y z
N MET A 1 9.74 3.59 2.23
CA MET A 1 11.15 3.21 2.15
C MET A 1 11.46 2.35 3.37
N HIS A 2 11.92 1.11 3.19
CA HIS A 2 12.24 0.25 4.32
C HIS A 2 13.64 0.57 4.84
N ASP A 3 13.74 0.89 6.11
CA ASP A 3 15.03 0.86 6.79
C ASP A 3 15.46 -0.61 6.90
N PRO A 4 16.67 -1.00 6.51
CA PRO A 4 17.19 -2.36 6.63
C PRO A 4 17.06 -2.97 8.02
N LYS A 5 16.97 -2.12 9.05
CA LYS A 5 16.73 -2.54 10.44
C LYS A 5 15.34 -3.16 10.68
N PHE A 6 14.43 -3.03 9.71
CA PHE A 6 13.09 -3.65 9.75
C PHE A 6 12.96 -4.89 8.89
N ILE A 7 14.02 -5.30 8.22
CA ILE A 7 14.07 -6.60 7.54
C ILE A 7 13.80 -7.67 8.60
N GLY A 8 12.74 -8.45 8.40
CA GLY A 8 12.31 -9.48 9.35
C GLY A 8 11.35 -9.02 10.44
N THR A 9 11.02 -7.72 10.57
CA THR A 9 9.93 -7.29 11.46
C THR A 9 8.59 -7.67 10.86
N GLU A 10 7.77 -8.39 11.63
CA GLU A 10 6.49 -8.91 11.21
C GLU A 10 5.38 -8.52 12.17
N PHE A 11 4.18 -8.36 11.63
CA PHE A 11 2.99 -7.95 12.37
C PHE A 11 1.82 -8.86 12.01
N ASP A 12 1.14 -9.35 13.03
CA ASP A 12 -0.05 -10.17 12.90
C ASP A 12 -1.31 -9.29 12.88
N TYR A 13 -2.22 -9.53 11.94
CA TYR A 13 -3.45 -8.73 11.81
C TYR A 13 -4.39 -8.87 12.99
N GLU A 14 -4.47 -10.06 13.61
CA GLU A 14 -5.32 -10.29 14.77
C GLU A 14 -4.77 -9.56 16.00
N GLU A 15 -3.46 -9.56 16.17
CA GLU A 15 -2.82 -8.80 17.26
C GLU A 15 -3.03 -7.29 17.10
N ILE A 16 -2.86 -6.77 15.88
CA ILE A 16 -3.14 -5.35 15.60
C ILE A 16 -4.61 -5.06 15.87
N SER A 17 -5.51 -5.87 15.33
CA SER A 17 -6.95 -5.71 15.49
C SER A 17 -7.36 -5.67 16.97
N LYS A 18 -6.79 -6.54 17.81
CA LYS A 18 -7.01 -6.53 19.26
C LYS A 18 -6.50 -5.23 19.91
N LYS A 19 -5.30 -4.78 19.55
CA LYS A 19 -4.68 -3.56 20.10
C LYS A 19 -5.47 -2.29 19.80
N ILE A 20 -6.10 -2.21 18.62
CA ILE A 20 -6.95 -1.08 18.23
C ILE A 20 -8.42 -1.25 18.61
N GLY A 21 -8.77 -2.29 19.39
CA GLY A 21 -10.15 -2.52 19.84
C GLY A 21 -11.11 -3.02 18.76
N SER A 22 -10.61 -3.49 17.61
CA SER A 22 -11.41 -3.93 16.45
C SER A 22 -11.37 -5.45 16.28
N GLN A 23 -11.90 -6.19 17.26
CA GLN A 23 -11.76 -7.66 17.34
C GLN A 23 -12.46 -8.46 16.22
N LYS A 24 -13.39 -7.86 15.50
CA LYS A 24 -14.11 -8.54 14.40
C LYS A 24 -14.09 -7.60 13.20
N SER A 25 -13.09 -7.74 12.36
CA SER A 25 -12.85 -6.77 11.32
C SER A 25 -12.45 -7.41 9.99
N TYR A 26 -12.61 -6.63 8.97
CA TYR A 26 -11.94 -6.80 7.69
C TYR A 26 -10.69 -5.93 7.68
N ALA A 27 -9.58 -6.46 7.19
CA ALA A 27 -8.38 -5.70 6.95
C ALA A 27 -8.13 -5.62 5.43
N LEU A 28 -7.94 -4.41 4.93
CA LEU A 28 -7.58 -4.18 3.53
C LEU A 28 -6.48 -3.12 3.41
N GLY A 29 -5.66 -3.24 2.39
CA GLY A 29 -4.58 -2.29 2.19
C GLY A 29 -3.43 -2.81 1.35
N ALA A 30 -2.28 -2.20 1.58
CA ALA A 30 -1.04 -2.44 0.87
C ALA A 30 0.13 -2.56 1.84
N GLY A 31 1.03 -3.48 1.58
CA GLY A 31 2.21 -3.67 2.43
C GLY A 31 3.21 -4.68 1.88
N SER A 32 4.26 -4.94 2.63
CA SER A 32 5.21 -6.00 2.34
C SER A 32 4.73 -7.34 2.93
N SER A 33 5.00 -8.44 2.25
CA SER A 33 4.77 -9.77 2.82
C SER A 33 5.73 -10.07 3.97
N ALA A 34 5.31 -10.93 4.90
CA ALA A 34 6.15 -11.42 5.98
C ALA A 34 7.17 -12.43 5.44
N MET A 35 8.44 -12.21 5.69
CA MET A 35 9.52 -13.06 5.16
C MET A 35 9.46 -14.50 5.71
N SER A 36 9.08 -14.67 6.98
CA SER A 36 8.94 -16.00 7.59
C SER A 36 7.89 -16.87 6.88
N CYS A 37 6.92 -16.24 6.22
CA CYS A 37 5.83 -16.91 5.52
C CYS A 37 6.12 -17.13 4.02
N MET A 38 7.23 -16.61 3.53
CA MET A 38 7.64 -16.59 2.13
C MET A 38 9.04 -17.18 1.89
N ASN A 39 9.47 -18.11 2.74
CA ASN A 39 10.79 -18.74 2.65
C ASN A 39 11.97 -17.74 2.60
N GLY A 40 11.86 -16.65 3.37
CA GLY A 40 12.86 -15.60 3.43
C GLY A 40 12.71 -14.53 2.35
N HIS A 41 11.77 -14.66 1.44
CA HIS A 41 11.51 -13.67 0.39
C HIS A 41 10.53 -12.59 0.86
N CYS A 42 10.54 -11.45 0.20
CA CYS A 42 9.52 -10.41 0.36
C CYS A 42 8.82 -10.11 -0.97
N GLY A 43 7.73 -9.38 -0.91
CA GLY A 43 6.97 -8.96 -2.10
C GLY A 43 5.91 -7.93 -1.77
N GLU A 44 5.27 -7.43 -2.81
CA GLU A 44 4.17 -6.46 -2.71
C GLU A 44 2.88 -7.19 -2.31
N LEU A 45 2.46 -6.99 -1.08
CA LEU A 45 1.29 -7.66 -0.52
C LEU A 45 0.05 -6.78 -0.65
N THR A 46 -0.91 -7.25 -1.44
CA THR A 46 -2.27 -6.73 -1.45
C THR A 46 -3.06 -7.39 -0.33
N ILE A 47 -3.41 -6.63 0.69
CA ILE A 47 -4.07 -7.12 1.90
C ILE A 47 -5.58 -7.15 1.69
N ASN A 48 -6.20 -8.31 1.88
CA ASN A 48 -7.65 -8.51 1.83
C ASN A 48 -8.05 -9.69 2.74
N GLU A 49 -8.25 -9.38 4.01
CA GLU A 49 -8.47 -10.36 5.07
C GLU A 49 -9.84 -10.19 5.72
N ASN A 50 -10.54 -11.29 5.88
CA ASN A 50 -11.70 -11.36 6.74
C ASN A 50 -11.32 -12.04 8.07
N LEU A 51 -11.03 -11.25 9.10
CA LEU A 51 -10.63 -11.76 10.40
C LEU A 51 -11.80 -12.40 11.19
N ILE A 52 -13.04 -12.19 10.74
CA ILE A 52 -14.24 -12.79 11.35
C ILE A 52 -14.35 -14.27 10.97
N THR A 53 -14.17 -14.57 9.68
CA THR A 53 -14.30 -15.93 9.13
C THR A 53 -12.96 -16.60 8.89
N SER A 54 -11.87 -15.91 9.15
CA SER A 54 -10.52 -16.38 8.84
C SER A 54 -10.26 -16.62 7.35
N GLU A 55 -11.04 -16.00 6.47
CA GLU A 55 -10.85 -16.07 5.02
C GLU A 55 -9.83 -15.02 4.55
N SER A 56 -8.81 -15.47 3.83
CA SER A 56 -7.85 -14.60 3.16
C SER A 56 -8.08 -14.60 1.65
N LYS A 57 -8.16 -13.39 1.08
CA LYS A 57 -8.11 -13.11 -0.37
C LYS A 57 -6.89 -12.27 -0.72
N SER A 58 -5.92 -12.21 0.16
CA SER A 58 -4.67 -11.49 -0.04
C SER A 58 -3.85 -12.12 -1.15
N ILE A 59 -3.16 -11.26 -1.89
CA ILE A 59 -2.31 -11.61 -3.04
C ILE A 59 -0.93 -10.99 -2.82
N VAL A 60 0.12 -11.74 -3.07
CA VAL A 60 1.48 -11.23 -3.09
C VAL A 60 2.03 -11.27 -4.50
N ALA A 61 2.68 -10.18 -4.91
CA ALA A 61 3.50 -10.11 -6.10
C ALA A 61 4.96 -10.09 -5.70
N ARG A 62 5.78 -10.92 -6.33
CA ARG A 62 7.22 -10.95 -6.13
C ARG A 62 7.97 -11.12 -7.45
N VAL A 63 9.23 -10.84 -7.44
CA VAL A 63 10.10 -10.99 -8.61
C VAL A 63 10.74 -12.37 -8.59
N ASP A 64 10.68 -13.11 -9.69
CA ASP A 64 11.38 -14.38 -9.84
C ASP A 64 12.85 -14.19 -10.30
N GLU A 65 13.59 -15.27 -10.36
CA GLU A 65 14.99 -15.33 -10.83
C GLU A 65 15.18 -14.81 -12.26
N ASN A 66 14.12 -14.85 -13.07
CA ASN A 66 14.10 -14.35 -14.45
C ASN A 66 13.57 -12.90 -14.54
N LYS A 67 13.44 -12.20 -13.41
CA LYS A 67 12.87 -10.85 -13.29
C LYS A 67 11.42 -10.74 -13.75
N LYS A 68 10.65 -11.83 -13.72
CA LYS A 68 9.22 -11.84 -14.02
C LYS A 68 8.41 -11.65 -12.73
N CYS A 69 7.24 -11.05 -12.88
CA CYS A 69 6.28 -10.96 -11.79
C CYS A 69 5.61 -12.30 -11.54
N LEU A 70 5.76 -12.84 -10.35
CA LEU A 70 5.00 -13.97 -9.84
C LEU A 70 3.88 -13.47 -8.95
N VAL A 71 2.67 -14.00 -9.15
CA VAL A 71 1.47 -13.61 -8.41
C VAL A 71 0.91 -14.84 -7.70
N GLU A 72 0.91 -14.80 -6.38
CA GLU A 72 0.56 -15.92 -5.53
C GLU A 72 -0.52 -15.54 -4.50
N LYS A 73 -1.31 -16.53 -4.06
CA LYS A 73 -2.18 -16.35 -2.90
C LYS A 73 -1.34 -16.22 -1.64
N TYR A 74 -1.75 -15.34 -0.76
CA TYR A 74 -1.09 -15.14 0.52
C TYR A 74 -2.10 -15.34 1.66
N THR A 75 -1.83 -16.31 2.55
CA THR A 75 -2.79 -16.73 3.59
C THR A 75 -2.24 -16.60 5.01
N ALA A 76 -1.05 -16.02 5.16
CA ALA A 76 -0.34 -16.03 6.44
C ALA A 76 -0.90 -15.06 7.49
N ARG A 77 -1.79 -14.14 7.13
CA ARG A 77 -2.38 -13.12 8.01
C ARG A 77 -1.37 -12.27 8.77
N LYS A 78 -0.18 -12.14 8.19
CA LYS A 78 0.91 -11.31 8.69
C LYS A 78 1.41 -10.43 7.58
N HIS A 79 2.02 -9.33 7.94
CA HIS A 79 2.74 -8.47 6.98
C HIS A 79 4.13 -8.12 7.51
N GLY A 80 4.99 -7.67 6.62
CA GLY A 80 6.31 -7.17 6.95
C GLY A 80 6.30 -5.72 7.45
N GLY A 81 7.47 -5.12 7.56
CA GLY A 81 7.69 -3.85 8.26
C GLY A 81 6.91 -2.63 7.76
N LEU A 82 6.58 -2.54 6.44
CA LEU A 82 5.82 -1.40 5.91
C LEU A 82 4.47 -1.84 5.42
N SER A 83 3.41 -1.32 6.03
CA SER A 83 2.05 -1.55 5.56
C SER A 83 1.12 -0.43 5.99
N ASN A 84 0.20 -0.06 5.10
CA ASN A 84 -0.91 0.82 5.39
C ASN A 84 -2.19 0.00 5.30
N ILE A 85 -2.89 -0.14 6.42
CA ILE A 85 -4.03 -1.03 6.56
C ILE A 85 -5.24 -0.28 7.07
N TYR A 86 -6.37 -0.48 6.41
CA TYR A 86 -7.67 -0.03 6.86
C TYR A 86 -8.43 -1.20 7.48
N PHE A 87 -8.80 -1.05 8.75
CA PHE A 87 -9.66 -2.00 9.47
C PHE A 87 -11.11 -1.52 9.46
N SER A 88 -12.04 -2.41 9.14
CA SER A 88 -13.47 -2.14 9.12
C SER A 88 -14.22 -3.20 9.93
N ASP A 89 -15.25 -2.80 10.65
CA ASP A 89 -16.13 -3.73 11.38
C ASP A 89 -17.05 -4.57 10.46
N GLY A 90 -16.96 -4.35 9.15
CA GLY A 90 -17.72 -5.08 8.13
C GLY A 90 -19.22 -4.77 8.11
N LYS A 91 -19.69 -3.79 8.88
CA LYS A 91 -21.08 -3.38 8.84
C LYS A 91 -21.39 -2.56 7.59
N LYS A 92 -22.59 -2.70 7.10
CA LYS A 92 -23.09 -1.84 6.02
C LYS A 92 -23.08 -0.37 6.47
N GLY A 93 -22.51 0.50 5.64
CA GLY A 93 -22.41 1.92 5.95
C GLY A 93 -22.35 2.77 4.68
N LYS A 94 -22.29 4.08 4.86
CA LYS A 94 -22.07 5.03 3.77
C LYS A 94 -20.62 4.96 3.31
N VAL A 95 -20.40 5.00 2.00
CA VAL A 95 -19.09 5.05 1.36
C VAL A 95 -19.03 6.24 0.40
N ILE A 96 -17.83 6.75 0.20
CA ILE A 96 -17.54 7.73 -0.84
C ILE A 96 -17.32 6.95 -2.13
N MET A 97 -18.22 7.11 -3.10
CA MET A 97 -18.06 6.54 -4.42
C MET A 97 -17.42 7.56 -5.37
N ILE A 98 -16.41 7.13 -6.10
CA ILE A 98 -15.70 7.95 -7.08
C ILE A 98 -15.77 7.25 -8.44
N LYS A 99 -16.22 7.98 -9.46
CA LYS A 99 -16.17 7.55 -10.86
C LYS A 99 -15.42 8.58 -11.69
N ILE A 100 -14.44 8.13 -12.45
CA ILE A 100 -13.62 8.95 -13.32
C ILE A 100 -13.59 8.27 -14.69
N ASN A 101 -13.94 9.02 -15.73
CA ASN A 101 -13.95 8.49 -17.09
C ASN A 101 -12.71 8.86 -17.90
N ILE A 102 -12.08 9.96 -17.59
CA ILE A 102 -10.81 10.40 -18.20
C ILE A 102 -10.09 11.30 -17.23
N ARG A 103 -8.78 11.43 -17.41
CA ARG A 103 -7.96 12.45 -16.75
C ARG A 103 -7.59 13.52 -17.79
N ILE A 104 -7.93 14.76 -17.49
CA ILE A 104 -7.49 15.90 -18.30
C ILE A 104 -6.09 16.33 -17.85
N GLY A 105 -5.13 16.31 -18.77
CA GLY A 105 -3.77 16.74 -18.51
C GLY A 105 -2.77 15.59 -18.44
N LYS A 106 -1.79 15.72 -17.55
CA LYS A 106 -0.67 14.76 -17.44
C LYS A 106 -1.06 13.47 -16.71
N GLN A 107 -0.25 12.46 -16.89
CA GLN A 107 -0.25 11.24 -16.07
C GLN A 107 -0.30 11.56 -14.58
N GLY A 108 -0.98 10.76 -13.79
CA GLY A 108 -1.08 11.01 -12.37
C GLY A 108 -1.66 9.86 -11.55
N SER A 109 -1.46 9.93 -10.24
CA SER A 109 -2.00 8.98 -9.29
C SER A 109 -3.39 9.40 -8.83
N LEU A 110 -4.36 8.46 -8.84
CA LEU A 110 -5.69 8.71 -8.28
C LEU A 110 -5.60 8.99 -6.76
N PRO A 111 -4.95 8.17 -5.93
CA PRO A 111 -4.82 8.44 -4.50
C PRO A 111 -4.13 9.77 -4.19
N GLN A 112 -3.07 10.11 -4.91
CA GLN A 112 -2.38 11.39 -4.73
C GLN A 112 -3.27 12.58 -5.12
N SER A 113 -4.04 12.45 -6.19
CA SER A 113 -5.01 13.48 -6.61
C SER A 113 -6.08 13.69 -5.54
N MET A 114 -6.59 12.60 -4.94
CA MET A 114 -7.54 12.65 -3.83
C MET A 114 -6.93 13.33 -2.59
N ARG A 115 -5.72 12.96 -2.19
CA ARG A 115 -5.00 13.61 -1.09
C ARG A 115 -4.85 15.11 -1.31
N SER A 116 -4.41 15.50 -2.48
CA SER A 116 -4.19 16.92 -2.85
C SER A 116 -5.50 17.69 -2.81
N ALA A 117 -6.59 17.12 -3.34
CA ALA A 117 -7.91 17.73 -3.31
C ALA A 117 -8.44 17.88 -1.88
N LEU A 118 -8.31 16.84 -1.05
CA LEU A 118 -8.72 16.88 0.36
C LEU A 118 -7.91 17.91 1.13
N SER A 119 -6.60 17.93 0.98
CA SER A 119 -5.73 18.89 1.66
C SER A 119 -6.08 20.33 1.29
N LYS A 120 -6.32 20.59 0.02
CA LYS A 120 -6.69 21.93 -0.48
C LYS A 120 -8.07 22.37 -0.02
N HIS A 121 -9.07 21.48 -0.13
CA HIS A 121 -10.47 21.80 0.18
C HIS A 121 -10.70 21.98 1.68
N LEU A 122 -10.14 21.11 2.49
CA LEU A 122 -10.32 21.14 3.95
C LEU A 122 -9.38 22.11 4.64
N LYS A 123 -8.51 22.81 3.92
CA LYS A 123 -7.48 23.70 4.48
C LYS A 123 -6.71 22.99 5.59
N ILE A 124 -6.28 21.77 5.29
CA ILE A 124 -5.59 20.88 6.24
C ILE A 124 -4.32 21.57 6.72
N ASN A 125 -4.18 21.66 8.02
CA ASN A 125 -2.98 22.13 8.71
C ASN A 125 -2.39 20.99 9.54
N GLU A 126 -1.33 21.26 10.27
CA GLU A 126 -0.60 20.25 11.08
C GLU A 126 -1.47 19.49 12.10
N ASN A 127 -2.63 20.05 12.47
CA ASN A 127 -3.53 19.49 13.48
C ASN A 127 -4.80 18.84 12.91
N LYS A 128 -5.01 18.91 11.61
CA LYS A 128 -6.21 18.35 10.96
C LYS A 128 -5.80 17.47 9.79
N HIS A 129 -5.96 16.19 9.96
CA HIS A 129 -5.65 15.20 8.92
C HIS A 129 -6.90 14.41 8.55
N VAL A 130 -6.97 13.98 7.30
CA VAL A 130 -8.00 13.05 6.83
C VAL A 130 -7.29 11.84 6.24
N ALA A 131 -7.78 10.67 6.63
CA ALA A 131 -7.39 9.42 6.03
C ALA A 131 -8.57 8.83 5.25
N LEU A 132 -8.28 8.04 4.24
CA LEU A 132 -9.25 7.21 3.53
C LEU A 132 -8.67 5.81 3.36
N GLY A 133 -9.50 4.81 3.59
CA GLY A 133 -9.21 3.43 3.23
C GLY A 133 -10.26 2.93 2.24
N GLY A 134 -9.85 2.15 1.24
CA GLY A 134 -10.81 1.65 0.28
C GLY A 134 -10.20 0.88 -0.88
N VAL A 135 -11.05 0.61 -1.83
CA VAL A 135 -10.71 -0.10 -3.06
C VAL A 135 -11.14 0.69 -4.27
N PHE A 136 -10.36 0.61 -5.34
CA PHE A 136 -10.78 1.11 -6.64
C PHE A 136 -10.39 0.14 -7.75
N ARG A 137 -11.09 0.23 -8.86
CA ARG A 137 -10.80 -0.54 -10.07
C ARG A 137 -10.30 0.36 -11.17
N VAL A 138 -9.36 -0.16 -11.93
CA VAL A 138 -8.99 0.37 -13.25
C VAL A 138 -9.83 -0.37 -14.28
N LEU A 139 -10.88 0.27 -14.78
CA LEU A 139 -11.84 -0.32 -15.71
C LEU A 139 -11.37 -0.22 -17.16
N ASN A 140 -10.62 0.84 -17.47
CA ASN A 140 -9.99 1.07 -18.76
C ASN A 140 -8.68 1.83 -18.57
N GLY A 141 -7.79 1.76 -19.58
CA GLY A 141 -6.47 2.39 -19.54
C GLY A 141 -5.42 1.55 -18.82
N LYS A 142 -4.23 2.12 -18.69
CA LYS A 142 -3.04 1.44 -18.14
C LYS A 142 -2.39 2.25 -17.04
N ILE A 143 -1.73 1.54 -16.11
CA ILE A 143 -0.99 2.13 -15.00
C ILE A 143 0.48 1.72 -15.06
N LYS A 144 1.35 2.55 -14.51
CA LYS A 144 2.73 2.20 -14.18
C LYS A 144 2.77 1.49 -12.84
N SER A 145 3.59 0.44 -12.78
CA SER A 145 3.75 -0.39 -11.58
C SER A 145 5.17 -0.84 -11.38
N HIS A 146 5.49 -1.28 -10.16
CA HIS A 146 6.67 -2.05 -9.88
C HIS A 146 6.36 -3.20 -8.94
N VAL A 147 7.29 -4.15 -8.85
CA VAL A 147 7.34 -5.13 -7.78
C VAL A 147 8.72 -5.04 -7.14
N GLN A 148 8.74 -5.07 -5.82
CA GLN A 148 9.96 -5.06 -5.05
C GLN A 148 10.65 -6.43 -5.18
N PRO A 149 11.91 -6.50 -5.63
CA PRO A 149 12.73 -7.70 -5.55
C PRO A 149 13.01 -8.10 -4.11
N ASP A 150 13.57 -9.27 -3.92
CA ASP A 150 13.93 -9.77 -2.60
C ASP A 150 15.01 -8.90 -1.94
N TYR A 151 14.85 -8.62 -0.66
CA TYR A 151 15.84 -7.88 0.12
C TYR A 151 17.16 -8.63 0.28
N ASN A 152 17.16 -9.96 0.18
CA ASN A 152 18.40 -10.74 0.21
C ASN A 152 19.35 -10.37 -0.94
N ASP A 153 18.81 -9.78 -2.02
CA ASP A 153 19.61 -9.28 -3.15
C ASP A 153 20.23 -7.90 -2.88
N ILE A 154 19.83 -7.23 -1.79
CA ILE A 154 20.43 -5.97 -1.38
C ILE A 154 21.57 -6.27 -0.40
N LYS A 155 22.81 -5.96 -0.82
CA LYS A 155 23.88 -5.82 0.15
C LYS A 155 23.57 -4.61 1.02
N VAL A 156 23.31 -4.84 2.30
CA VAL A 156 22.93 -3.83 3.31
C VAL A 156 23.93 -2.66 3.36
N GLU A 157 25.17 -2.88 2.92
CA GLU A 157 26.24 -1.90 2.76
C GLU A 157 25.91 -0.72 1.83
N TYR A 158 24.91 -0.87 0.94
CA TYR A 158 24.53 0.14 -0.04
C TYR A 158 23.31 0.98 0.36
N TYR A 159 22.76 0.76 1.55
CA TYR A 159 21.63 1.55 1.99
C TYR A 159 22.10 2.90 2.56
N ASP A 160 22.26 3.87 1.69
CA ASP A 160 22.37 5.27 2.08
C ASP A 160 21.02 5.96 1.80
N PRO A 161 20.28 6.42 2.84
CA PRO A 161 19.03 7.17 2.66
C PRO A 161 19.16 8.41 1.78
N LYS A 162 20.39 8.93 1.63
CA LYS A 162 20.70 10.08 0.76
C LYS A 162 20.91 9.68 -0.71
N GLN A 163 21.11 8.40 -1.00
CA GLN A 163 21.30 7.88 -2.35
C GLN A 163 20.00 7.26 -2.89
N MET A 164 18.96 8.08 -3.06
CA MET A 164 17.70 7.66 -3.71
C MET A 164 17.86 7.02 -5.10
N LYS A 165 19.03 7.14 -5.72
CA LYS A 165 19.35 6.44 -6.97
C LYS A 165 19.30 4.91 -6.81
N CYS A 166 19.82 4.37 -5.72
CA CYS A 166 19.89 2.91 -5.50
C CYS A 166 18.51 2.24 -5.41
N ILE A 167 17.49 2.90 -4.85
CA ILE A 167 16.17 2.28 -4.71
C ILE A 167 15.44 2.16 -6.04
N LYS A 168 15.55 3.17 -6.91
CA LYS A 168 14.96 3.10 -8.25
C LYS A 168 15.62 2.04 -9.11
N ASP A 169 16.92 1.82 -8.92
CA ASP A 169 17.68 0.80 -9.63
C ASP A 169 17.37 -0.61 -9.08
N PHE A 170 16.92 -0.70 -7.82
CA PHE A 170 16.54 -1.95 -7.19
C PHE A 170 15.13 -2.42 -7.59
N LEU A 171 14.17 -1.50 -7.69
CA LEU A 171 12.78 -1.84 -8.00
C LEU A 171 12.64 -2.39 -9.42
N GLN A 172 11.93 -3.50 -9.57
CA GLN A 172 11.63 -4.07 -10.87
C GLN A 172 10.37 -3.41 -11.44
N PHE A 173 10.56 -2.50 -12.37
CA PHE A 173 9.48 -1.88 -13.13
C PHE A 173 9.08 -2.77 -14.31
N TYR A 174 7.79 -2.84 -14.54
CA TYR A 174 7.22 -3.58 -15.66
C TYR A 174 6.58 -2.63 -16.69
N GLU A 175 6.34 -3.16 -17.90
CA GLU A 175 5.51 -2.48 -18.88
C GLU A 175 4.14 -2.11 -18.29
N PRO A 176 3.52 -1.01 -18.74
CA PRO A 176 2.25 -0.58 -18.20
C PRO A 176 1.17 -1.64 -18.29
N VAL A 177 0.53 -1.93 -17.16
CA VAL A 177 -0.48 -2.98 -17.00
C VAL A 177 -1.90 -2.41 -16.89
N GLY A 178 -2.86 -3.21 -17.21
CA GLY A 178 -4.31 -2.89 -17.20
C GLY A 178 -4.96 -3.09 -18.58
N PRO A 179 -6.29 -2.96 -18.64
CA PRO A 179 -7.25 -2.68 -17.56
C PRO A 179 -7.52 -3.90 -16.65
N GLU A 180 -8.67 -3.85 -15.94
CA GLU A 180 -9.19 -4.98 -15.13
C GLU A 180 -8.37 -5.25 -13.87
N LEU A 181 -7.91 -4.16 -13.26
CA LEU A 181 -7.18 -4.20 -12.01
C LEU A 181 -8.06 -3.78 -10.83
N GLN A 182 -7.88 -4.43 -9.70
CA GLN A 182 -8.44 -4.04 -8.42
C GLN A 182 -7.33 -3.57 -7.51
N CYS A 183 -7.43 -2.34 -7.05
CA CYS A 183 -6.44 -1.64 -6.23
C CYS A 183 -6.96 -1.50 -4.81
N TYR A 184 -6.10 -1.74 -3.83
CA TYR A 184 -6.35 -1.56 -2.41
C TYR A 184 -5.50 -0.40 -1.94
N SER A 185 -6.13 0.61 -1.38
CA SER A 185 -5.47 1.89 -1.12
C SER A 185 -5.81 2.41 0.26
N VAL A 186 -4.78 2.85 0.95
CA VAL A 186 -4.90 3.64 2.17
C VAL A 186 -4.13 4.93 1.96
N LEU A 187 -4.81 6.04 2.15
CA LEU A 187 -4.20 7.36 1.99
C LEU A 187 -4.44 8.24 3.20
N TRP A 188 -3.53 9.17 3.42
CA TRP A 188 -3.53 10.11 4.52
C TRP A 188 -2.99 11.47 4.06
N THR A 189 -3.66 12.55 4.46
CA THR A 189 -3.27 13.91 4.07
C THR A 189 -2.14 14.51 4.94
N GLY A 190 -1.85 13.91 6.10
CA GLY A 190 -0.79 14.34 7.00
C GLY A 190 0.52 13.58 6.81
N ASP A 191 1.49 13.92 7.65
CA ASP A 191 2.72 13.16 7.81
C ASP A 191 2.61 12.29 9.07
N PRO A 192 2.53 10.95 8.93
CA PRO A 192 2.38 10.06 10.09
C PRO A 192 3.61 10.06 11.01
N THR A 193 4.69 10.68 10.59
CA THR A 193 5.93 10.77 11.38
C THR A 193 6.04 12.06 12.19
N GLY A 194 5.03 12.95 12.10
CA GLY A 194 5.09 14.26 12.75
C GLY A 194 6.15 15.18 12.16
N GLY A 195 6.48 15.03 10.89
CA GLY A 195 7.47 15.84 10.18
C GLY A 195 8.89 15.26 10.20
N ASN A 196 9.16 14.24 11.03
CA ASN A 196 10.52 13.70 11.19
C ASN A 196 11.12 13.07 9.93
N LEU A 197 10.29 12.49 9.07
CA LEU A 197 10.73 11.88 7.80
C LEU A 197 10.20 12.60 6.57
N ASN A 198 9.41 13.65 6.76
CA ASN A 198 8.74 14.37 5.67
C ASN A 198 7.99 13.41 4.70
N LEU A 199 7.21 12.48 5.25
CA LEU A 199 6.47 11.48 4.48
C LEU A 199 5.17 12.02 3.87
N ARG A 200 4.96 13.33 3.80
CA ARG A 200 3.78 13.92 3.15
C ARG A 200 3.58 13.42 1.73
N GLU A 201 4.67 13.23 0.99
CA GLU A 201 4.62 12.70 -0.37
C GLU A 201 4.31 11.20 -0.42
N SER A 202 4.65 10.47 0.66
CA SER A 202 4.42 9.04 0.81
C SER A 202 3.16 8.70 1.62
N GLY A 203 2.28 9.68 1.89
CA GLY A 203 1.06 9.50 2.66
C GLY A 203 -0.02 8.68 1.94
N GLU A 204 0.38 7.83 1.00
CA GLU A 204 -0.47 6.85 0.36
C GLU A 204 0.29 5.53 0.13
N HIS A 205 -0.43 4.43 0.19
CA HIS A 205 0.10 3.12 -0.18
C HIS A 205 -0.98 2.36 -0.91
N THR A 206 -0.69 1.91 -2.12
CA THR A 206 -1.66 1.28 -2.99
C THR A 206 -1.03 0.11 -3.71
N HIS A 207 -1.58 -1.07 -3.49
CA HIS A 207 -1.25 -2.27 -4.25
C HIS A 207 -2.45 -2.74 -5.06
N PHE A 208 -2.17 -3.49 -6.10
CA PHE A 208 -3.20 -3.99 -6.99
C PHE A 208 -2.94 -5.44 -7.40
N HIS A 209 -3.99 -6.07 -7.88
CA HIS A 209 -3.93 -7.30 -8.68
C HIS A 209 -5.00 -7.28 -9.77
N SER A 210 -4.79 -8.03 -10.84
CA SER A 210 -5.86 -8.24 -11.81
C SER A 210 -6.94 -9.15 -11.22
N TYR A 211 -8.21 -8.80 -11.45
CA TYR A 211 -9.33 -9.63 -11.03
C TYR A 211 -9.76 -10.65 -12.11
N LYS A 212 -9.17 -10.58 -13.30
CA LYS A 212 -9.44 -11.53 -14.39
C LYS A 212 -8.37 -12.59 -14.58
N HIS A 213 -7.11 -12.24 -14.34
CA HIS A 213 -5.99 -13.16 -14.50
C HIS A 213 -4.98 -12.98 -13.37
N LYS A 214 -4.09 -13.97 -13.19
CA LYS A 214 -3.10 -13.98 -12.12
C LYS A 214 -1.71 -13.58 -12.60
N LYS A 215 -1.62 -12.60 -13.49
CA LYS A 215 -0.32 -12.20 -14.06
C LYS A 215 0.12 -10.83 -13.62
N ASP A 216 -0.81 -9.93 -13.31
CA ASP A 216 -0.53 -8.55 -12.98
C ASP A 216 -0.91 -8.26 -11.53
N ALA A 217 0.10 -7.94 -10.74
CA ALA A 217 -0.04 -7.44 -9.38
C ALA A 217 1.20 -6.62 -9.03
N GLY A 218 1.16 -5.82 -7.97
CA GLY A 218 2.28 -5.03 -7.50
C GLY A 218 1.90 -3.69 -6.91
N HIS A 219 2.87 -2.80 -6.83
CA HIS A 219 2.70 -1.44 -6.34
C HIS A 219 2.21 -0.51 -7.46
N TYR A 220 1.12 0.21 -7.20
CA TYR A 220 0.53 1.20 -8.10
C TYR A 220 1.29 2.53 -8.00
N HIS A 221 1.66 3.10 -9.14
CA HIS A 221 2.24 4.46 -9.19
C HIS A 221 1.24 5.50 -9.70
N PHE A 222 0.89 5.40 -10.97
CA PHE A 222 0.02 6.37 -11.64
C PHE A 222 -0.51 5.82 -12.97
N ASP A 223 -1.53 6.45 -13.52
CA ASP A 223 -2.00 6.15 -14.87
C ASP A 223 -1.05 6.70 -15.93
N VAL A 224 -0.88 5.94 -17.02
CA VAL A 224 -0.03 6.31 -18.17
C VAL A 224 -0.82 6.59 -19.44
N THR A 225 -2.12 6.33 -19.42
CA THR A 225 -3.04 6.60 -20.54
C THR A 225 -4.18 7.52 -20.07
N PRO A 226 -3.88 8.79 -19.74
CA PRO A 226 -4.84 9.69 -19.09
C PRO A 226 -6.14 9.87 -19.89
N ASN A 227 -6.07 9.88 -21.22
CA ASN A 227 -7.23 10.08 -22.10
C ASN A 227 -8.16 8.84 -22.18
N GLU A 228 -7.71 7.70 -21.64
CA GLU A 228 -8.46 6.44 -21.69
C GLU A 228 -8.82 5.93 -20.30
N ILE A 229 -8.18 6.47 -19.27
CA ILE A 229 -8.28 5.93 -17.93
C ILE A 229 -9.71 6.02 -17.38
N GLN A 230 -10.20 4.92 -16.85
CA GLN A 230 -11.47 4.86 -16.14
C GLN A 230 -11.28 4.22 -14.79
N TYR A 231 -11.72 4.94 -13.75
CA TYR A 231 -11.69 4.46 -12.36
C TYR A 231 -13.10 4.39 -11.79
N GLU A 232 -13.33 3.36 -10.99
CA GLU A 232 -14.46 3.29 -10.07
C GLU A 232 -13.93 2.88 -8.69
N GLY A 233 -14.17 3.70 -7.69
CA GLY A 233 -13.62 3.48 -6.35
C GLY A 233 -14.65 3.70 -5.24
N TYR A 234 -14.41 2.99 -4.12
CA TYR A 234 -15.23 3.04 -2.92
C TYR A 234 -14.31 3.21 -1.72
N PHE A 235 -14.48 4.32 -1.01
CA PHE A 235 -13.63 4.69 0.12
C PHE A 235 -14.45 5.01 1.35
N ASN A 236 -13.85 4.82 2.50
CA ASN A 236 -14.43 5.23 3.77
C ASN A 236 -13.43 6.08 4.57
N ILE A 237 -13.96 6.93 5.44
CA ILE A 237 -13.18 7.75 6.36
C ILE A 237 -13.04 6.94 7.65
N PRO A 238 -11.82 6.59 8.11
CA PRO A 238 -11.64 5.96 9.39
C PRO A 238 -11.96 6.92 10.53
N GLN A 239 -12.45 6.38 11.63
CA GLN A 239 -12.70 7.14 12.85
C GLN A 239 -11.40 7.54 13.54
N GLU A 240 -10.41 6.66 13.49
CA GLU A 240 -9.11 6.82 14.14
C GLU A 240 -7.98 6.35 13.23
N VAL A 241 -6.79 6.86 13.46
CA VAL A 241 -5.56 6.46 12.76
C VAL A 241 -4.52 6.08 13.79
N TYR A 242 -4.03 4.86 13.68
CA TYR A 242 -3.03 4.30 14.58
C TYR A 242 -1.69 4.15 13.89
N ARG A 243 -0.64 4.45 14.63
CA ARG A 243 0.71 4.09 14.27
C ARG A 243 1.15 2.91 15.13
N VAL A 244 1.44 1.76 14.50
CA VAL A 244 1.67 0.50 15.22
C VAL A 244 3.06 0.46 15.86
N ASN A 245 4.08 1.03 15.23
CA ASN A 245 5.40 1.16 15.84
C ASN A 245 5.95 2.58 15.73
N ASN A 246 6.66 3.00 16.75
CA ASN A 246 7.34 4.29 16.76
C ASN A 246 8.86 4.06 16.68
N ILE A 247 9.33 3.89 15.45
CA ILE A 247 10.74 3.68 15.10
C ILE A 247 11.69 4.67 15.80
N TYR A 248 11.25 5.93 15.96
CA TYR A 248 12.07 6.98 16.53
C TYR A 248 12.24 6.87 18.04
N LYS A 249 11.23 6.37 18.76
CA LYS A 249 11.39 6.08 20.20
C LYS A 249 12.37 4.93 20.43
N GLU A 250 12.39 3.95 19.55
CA GLU A 250 13.31 2.82 19.64
C GLU A 250 14.75 3.21 19.27
N LEU A 251 14.93 4.15 18.33
CA LEU A 251 16.25 4.67 17.96
C LEU A 251 16.79 5.67 19.00
N ALA A 252 15.93 6.50 19.59
CA ALA A 252 16.31 7.44 20.65
C ALA A 252 16.70 6.75 21.96
N ASN A 253 16.15 5.56 22.22
CA ASN A 253 16.49 4.78 23.42
C ASN A 253 17.75 3.90 23.24
N LYS A 254 18.41 3.94 22.07
CA LYS A 254 19.65 3.18 21.79
C LYS A 254 20.90 4.07 21.69
N ASN A 255 20.75 5.37 21.90
CA ASN A 255 21.84 6.34 22.10
C ASN A 255 21.84 6.81 23.55
#